data_38d290b416de405caac5efbc68ee8c3f
#
_entry.id   38d290b416de405caac5efbc68ee8c3f
#
_cell.length_a   1.000
_cell.length_b   1.000
_cell.length_c   1.000
_cell.angle_alpha   90.00
_cell.angle_beta   90.00
_cell.angle_gamma   90.00
#
_symmetry.space_group_name_H-M   'P 1'
#
loop_
_entity.id
_entity.type
_entity.pdbx_description
1 polymer ?
#
loop_
_entity_poly.entity_id
_entity_poly.type
_entity_poly.pdbx_seq_one_letter_code
_entity_poly.pdbx_strand_id
1 'polypeptide(L)'
;MSTPAPNFKHQDKQPWYKNYMVVIFVIGMPAAVVIACIWFVYYSYQIRDSVVRDDWYMDGKTLYHDVSRDKLTYDLDLHGQMQFAENGDIVFYLNYPDKSVQSGKLLNGTPLTYPDTLELSISHATDIKKDRDVVLKHVEGNRYSAQVDIDPVKAKYYLQVSNDGKDDWRMQDVAKLPRSKVSFDPLPVFAKS
;
A
#
# COMPACT_ATOMS: atom_id res chain seq x y z
N MET A 1 29.00 -17.02 -93.23
CA MET A 1 29.53 -17.24 -91.88
C MET A 1 28.46 -16.86 -90.88
N SER A 2 27.75 -17.86 -90.31
CA SER A 2 26.64 -17.62 -89.39
C SER A 2 27.15 -17.87 -88.01
N THR A 3 27.11 -16.80 -87.19
CA THR A 3 27.52 -16.83 -85.78
C THR A 3 26.41 -17.54 -84.96
N PRO A 4 26.70 -18.57 -84.16
CA PRO A 4 25.68 -19.22 -83.34
C PRO A 4 25.26 -18.29 -82.19
N ALA A 5 23.97 -18.23 -81.94
CA ALA A 5 23.35 -17.43 -80.86
C ALA A 5 23.76 -18.03 -79.48
N PRO A 6 23.97 -17.18 -78.45
CA PRO A 6 24.33 -17.66 -77.10
C PRO A 6 23.16 -18.41 -76.46
N ASN A 7 23.43 -19.61 -76.03
CA ASN A 7 22.45 -20.47 -75.34
C ASN A 7 22.37 -20.05 -73.86
N PHE A 8 21.40 -19.23 -73.51
CA PHE A 8 21.07 -18.90 -72.13
C PHE A 8 20.41 -20.11 -71.49
N LYS A 9 21.19 -20.86 -70.71
CA LYS A 9 20.68 -21.88 -69.78
C LYS A 9 19.74 -21.18 -68.79
N HIS A 10 18.45 -21.47 -68.87
CA HIS A 10 17.52 -21.14 -67.77
C HIS A 10 18.05 -21.79 -66.50
N GLN A 11 18.63 -21.01 -65.60
CA GLN A 11 18.87 -21.43 -64.24
C GLN A 11 17.51 -21.65 -63.59
N ASP A 12 17.16 -22.88 -63.31
CA ASP A 12 16.00 -23.23 -62.48
C ASP A 12 16.19 -22.58 -61.12
N LYS A 13 15.47 -21.45 -60.89
CA LYS A 13 15.49 -20.73 -59.61
C LYS A 13 14.82 -21.66 -58.60
N GLN A 14 15.64 -22.30 -57.78
CA GLN A 14 15.13 -23.08 -56.66
C GLN A 14 14.21 -22.19 -55.80
N PRO A 15 13.01 -22.65 -55.47
CA PRO A 15 12.08 -21.85 -54.65
C PRO A 15 12.73 -21.56 -53.28
N TRP A 16 12.56 -20.33 -52.78
CA TRP A 16 13.18 -19.79 -51.60
C TRP A 16 13.00 -20.66 -50.35
N TYR A 17 11.88 -21.37 -50.23
CA TYR A 17 11.55 -22.29 -49.11
C TYR A 17 12.40 -23.57 -49.09
N LYS A 18 13.12 -23.91 -50.19
CA LYS A 18 14.08 -25.01 -50.23
C LYS A 18 15.48 -24.62 -49.67
N ASN A 19 15.70 -23.33 -49.55
CA ASN A 19 16.93 -22.85 -48.94
C ASN A 19 16.74 -22.74 -47.41
N TYR A 20 17.26 -23.71 -46.68
CA TYR A 20 17.12 -23.78 -45.22
C TYR A 20 17.63 -22.51 -44.49
N MET A 21 18.64 -21.85 -45.03
CA MET A 21 19.16 -20.58 -44.44
C MET A 21 18.10 -19.47 -44.52
N VAL A 22 17.40 -19.37 -45.66
CA VAL A 22 16.32 -18.38 -45.82
C VAL A 22 15.16 -18.70 -44.90
N VAL A 23 14.79 -19.98 -44.77
CA VAL A 23 13.72 -20.43 -43.89
C VAL A 23 14.05 -20.15 -42.43
N ILE A 24 15.27 -20.44 -42.00
CA ILE A 24 15.71 -20.14 -40.63
C ILE A 24 15.65 -18.63 -40.36
N PHE A 25 16.07 -17.81 -41.34
CA PHE A 25 16.10 -16.35 -41.13
C PHE A 25 14.71 -15.73 -41.19
N VAL A 26 13.86 -16.13 -42.12
CA VAL A 26 12.53 -15.55 -42.35
C VAL A 26 11.49 -16.06 -41.35
N ILE A 27 11.58 -17.30 -40.92
CA ILE A 27 10.64 -17.93 -40.00
C ILE A 27 11.24 -18.10 -38.59
N GLY A 28 12.46 -18.58 -38.49
CA GLY A 28 13.11 -18.90 -37.20
C GLY A 28 13.33 -17.67 -36.35
N MET A 29 13.81 -16.57 -36.94
CA MET A 29 14.07 -15.35 -36.19
C MET A 29 12.79 -14.69 -35.63
N PRO A 30 11.72 -14.48 -36.43
CA PRO A 30 10.45 -13.98 -35.89
C PRO A 30 9.83 -14.94 -34.85
N ALA A 31 9.89 -16.24 -35.08
CA ALA A 31 9.39 -17.23 -34.13
C ALA A 31 10.14 -17.16 -32.77
N ALA A 32 11.45 -17.02 -32.77
CA ALA A 32 12.24 -16.84 -31.56
C ALA A 32 11.84 -15.56 -30.79
N VAL A 33 11.60 -14.47 -31.51
CA VAL A 33 11.14 -13.20 -30.88
C VAL A 33 9.75 -13.38 -30.26
N VAL A 34 8.82 -14.05 -30.95
CA VAL A 34 7.48 -14.30 -30.39
C VAL A 34 7.55 -15.14 -29.12
N ILE A 35 8.37 -16.20 -29.12
CA ILE A 35 8.58 -17.04 -27.93
C ILE A 35 9.17 -16.21 -26.79
N ALA A 36 10.17 -15.38 -27.06
CA ALA A 36 10.77 -14.49 -26.05
C ALA A 36 9.75 -13.49 -25.50
N CYS A 37 8.90 -12.90 -26.35
CA CYS A 37 7.82 -12.00 -25.92
C CYS A 37 6.79 -12.71 -25.04
N ILE A 38 6.35 -13.92 -25.40
CA ILE A 38 5.43 -14.70 -24.58
C ILE A 38 6.03 -15.01 -23.22
N TRP A 39 7.29 -15.43 -23.20
CA TRP A 39 8.00 -15.70 -21.96
C TRP A 39 8.14 -14.44 -21.09
N PHE A 40 8.45 -13.29 -21.69
CA PHE A 40 8.55 -12.01 -20.99
C PHE A 40 7.21 -11.58 -20.41
N VAL A 41 6.10 -11.73 -21.15
CA VAL A 41 4.74 -11.44 -20.65
C VAL A 41 4.39 -12.37 -19.49
N TYR A 42 4.69 -13.66 -19.59
CA TYR A 42 4.47 -14.63 -18.51
C TYR A 42 5.28 -14.23 -17.24
N TYR A 43 6.55 -13.89 -17.42
CA TYR A 43 7.41 -13.46 -16.33
C TYR A 43 6.96 -12.14 -15.71
N SER A 44 6.56 -11.18 -16.53
CA SER A 44 5.98 -9.90 -16.08
C SER A 44 4.69 -10.10 -15.28
N TYR A 45 3.88 -11.07 -15.66
CA TYR A 45 2.66 -11.41 -14.92
C TYR A 45 2.96 -12.02 -13.53
N GLN A 46 4.05 -12.74 -13.41
CA GLN A 46 4.50 -13.33 -12.13
C GLN A 46 5.10 -12.29 -11.18
N ILE A 47 5.77 -11.28 -11.72
CA ILE A 47 6.34 -10.15 -10.96
C ILE A 47 5.33 -8.99 -11.00
N ARG A 48 4.06 -9.24 -10.71
CA ARG A 48 3.15 -8.14 -10.46
C ARG A 48 3.62 -7.44 -9.19
N ASP A 49 4.33 -6.33 -9.37
CA ASP A 49 4.47 -5.32 -8.32
C ASP A 49 3.07 -4.94 -7.86
N SER A 50 2.88 -4.86 -6.55
CA SER A 50 1.66 -4.35 -5.98
C SER A 50 1.40 -2.98 -6.60
N VAL A 51 0.32 -2.90 -7.37
CA VAL A 51 -0.08 -1.67 -8.05
C VAL A 51 -0.14 -0.56 -7.01
N VAL A 52 0.70 0.44 -7.16
CA VAL A 52 0.55 1.73 -6.47
C VAL A 52 -0.87 2.21 -6.82
N ARG A 53 -1.68 2.46 -5.81
CA ARG A 53 -3.05 2.93 -6.00
C ARG A 53 -3.06 4.15 -6.92
N ASP A 54 -3.62 3.98 -8.12
CA ASP A 54 -3.81 5.06 -9.11
C ASP A 54 -5.06 5.93 -8.81
N ASP A 55 -5.43 6.07 -7.54
CA ASP A 55 -6.63 6.82 -7.11
C ASP A 55 -6.38 8.32 -6.98
N TRP A 56 -5.66 8.91 -7.92
CA TRP A 56 -5.38 10.34 -7.98
C TRP A 56 -6.62 11.23 -7.93
N TYR A 57 -7.73 10.75 -8.47
CA TYR A 57 -8.93 11.57 -8.61
C TYR A 57 -9.83 11.56 -7.37
N MET A 58 -9.77 10.51 -6.59
CA MET A 58 -10.45 10.44 -5.29
C MET A 58 -9.70 11.24 -4.22
N ASP A 59 -8.42 11.48 -4.41
CA ASP A 59 -7.50 12.06 -3.43
C ASP A 59 -7.85 13.49 -3.00
N GLY A 60 -8.43 14.31 -3.89
CA GLY A 60 -8.75 15.70 -3.53
C GLY A 60 -9.87 15.81 -2.48
N LYS A 61 -10.86 14.92 -2.52
CA LYS A 61 -12.00 14.93 -1.59
C LYS A 61 -11.65 14.20 -0.29
N THR A 62 -10.91 13.11 -0.39
CA THR A 62 -10.38 12.35 0.76
C THR A 62 -9.33 13.16 1.50
N LEU A 63 -8.48 13.92 0.79
CA LEU A 63 -7.47 14.78 1.41
C LEU A 63 -8.09 15.83 2.33
N TYR A 64 -9.17 16.49 1.92
CA TYR A 64 -9.89 17.44 2.78
C TYR A 64 -10.49 16.77 4.02
N HIS A 65 -11.07 15.60 3.83
CA HIS A 65 -11.64 14.82 4.93
C HIS A 65 -10.52 14.37 5.89
N ASP A 66 -9.43 13.88 5.36
CA ASP A 66 -8.28 13.44 6.13
C ASP A 66 -7.61 14.56 6.92
N VAL A 67 -7.43 15.72 6.30
CA VAL A 67 -6.89 16.91 6.99
C VAL A 67 -7.83 17.37 8.12
N SER A 68 -9.14 17.29 7.94
CA SER A 68 -10.11 17.64 9.00
C SER A 68 -10.06 16.69 10.18
N ARG A 69 -9.85 15.40 9.94
CA ARG A 69 -9.66 14.35 10.97
C ARG A 69 -8.37 14.54 11.76
N ASP A 70 -7.28 14.82 11.06
CA ASP A 70 -5.99 15.10 11.69
C ASP A 70 -6.04 16.40 12.50
N LYS A 71 -6.74 17.42 11.98
CA LYS A 71 -6.96 18.66 12.70
C LYS A 71 -7.79 18.45 13.96
N LEU A 72 -8.83 17.63 13.91
CA LEU A 72 -9.63 17.29 15.08
C LEU A 72 -8.79 16.60 16.17
N THR A 73 -7.89 15.69 15.77
CA THR A 73 -6.92 15.06 16.67
C THR A 73 -6.05 16.11 17.36
N TYR A 74 -5.59 17.12 16.62
CA TYR A 74 -4.80 18.22 17.15
C TYR A 74 -5.61 19.14 18.09
N ASP A 75 -6.81 19.53 17.67
CA ASP A 75 -7.69 20.42 18.43
C ASP A 75 -8.15 19.79 19.75
N LEU A 76 -8.31 18.45 19.77
CA LEU A 76 -8.64 17.67 20.96
C LEU A 76 -7.41 17.27 21.78
N ASP A 77 -6.19 17.52 21.27
CA ASP A 77 -4.92 17.14 21.87
C ASP A 77 -4.87 15.64 22.25
N LEU A 78 -5.29 14.79 21.27
CA LEU A 78 -5.36 13.34 21.46
C LEU A 78 -3.98 12.71 21.37
N HIS A 79 -3.67 11.87 22.32
CA HIS A 79 -2.45 11.08 22.34
C HIS A 79 -2.79 9.59 22.38
N GLY A 80 -2.04 8.79 21.64
CA GLY A 80 -2.18 7.35 21.61
C GLY A 80 -0.88 6.64 21.98
N GLN A 81 -0.99 5.51 22.64
CA GLN A 81 0.13 4.63 22.88
C GLN A 81 -0.24 3.20 22.53
N MET A 82 0.49 2.61 21.59
CA MET A 82 0.31 1.23 21.18
C MET A 82 1.43 0.35 21.69
N GLN A 83 1.09 -0.82 22.21
CA GLN A 83 2.02 -1.85 22.65
C GLN A 83 1.76 -3.12 21.86
N PHE A 84 2.83 -3.71 21.36
CA PHE A 84 2.82 -4.98 20.64
C PHE A 84 3.46 -6.05 21.52
N ALA A 85 2.74 -7.13 21.75
CA ALA A 85 3.26 -8.29 22.44
C ALA A 85 3.80 -9.32 21.42
N GLU A 86 4.71 -10.18 21.85
CA GLU A 86 5.31 -11.22 21.00
C GLU A 86 4.31 -12.28 20.51
N ASN A 87 3.19 -12.44 21.20
CA ASN A 87 2.10 -13.35 20.83
C ASN A 87 1.13 -12.77 19.79
N GLY A 88 1.39 -11.56 19.27
CA GLY A 88 0.53 -10.87 18.32
C GLY A 88 -0.60 -10.06 18.96
N ASP A 89 -0.67 -9.99 20.30
CA ASP A 89 -1.64 -9.12 20.95
C ASP A 89 -1.20 -7.65 20.85
N ILE A 90 -2.17 -6.81 20.54
CA ILE A 90 -2.02 -5.34 20.52
C ILE A 90 -2.87 -4.76 21.64
N VAL A 91 -2.26 -3.86 22.39
CA VAL A 91 -2.95 -3.02 23.35
C VAL A 91 -2.74 -1.56 22.98
N PHE A 92 -3.84 -0.84 22.81
CA PHE A 92 -3.82 0.58 22.50
C PHE A 92 -4.48 1.38 23.63
N TYR A 93 -3.82 2.43 24.06
CA TYR A 93 -4.30 3.38 25.06
C TYR A 93 -4.59 4.70 24.39
N LEU A 94 -5.85 5.13 24.45
CA LEU A 94 -6.28 6.44 23.96
C LEU A 94 -6.30 7.41 25.13
N ASN A 95 -5.53 8.49 25.05
CA ASN A 95 -5.42 9.47 26.11
C ASN A 95 -5.99 10.82 25.64
N TYR A 96 -6.94 11.33 26.41
CA TYR A 96 -7.37 12.71 26.35
C TYR A 96 -6.56 13.54 27.35
N PRO A 97 -6.25 14.80 27.05
CA PRO A 97 -5.53 15.66 27.99
C PRO A 97 -6.38 15.96 29.23
N ASP A 98 -5.73 16.10 30.37
CA ASP A 98 -6.40 16.37 31.67
C ASP A 98 -7.36 17.56 31.64
N LYS A 99 -7.05 18.59 30.84
CA LYS A 99 -7.91 19.79 30.69
C LYS A 99 -9.25 19.47 30.03
N SER A 100 -9.30 18.47 29.16
CA SER A 100 -10.54 18.03 28.47
C SER A 100 -11.40 17.13 29.36
N VAL A 101 -10.78 16.48 30.34
CA VAL A 101 -11.42 15.49 31.22
C VAL A 101 -12.04 16.12 32.49
N GLN A 102 -11.59 17.31 32.90
CA GLN A 102 -12.01 17.96 34.15
C GLN A 102 -13.52 18.14 34.33
N SER A 103 -14.27 18.22 33.24
CA SER A 103 -15.73 18.38 33.28
C SER A 103 -16.50 17.16 32.79
N GLY A 104 -15.84 16.07 32.44
CA GLY A 104 -16.46 14.93 31.73
C GLY A 104 -16.95 15.26 30.32
N LYS A 105 -16.49 16.41 29.79
CA LYS A 105 -16.82 16.90 28.45
C LYS A 105 -15.54 17.39 27.78
N LEU A 106 -15.45 17.18 26.48
CA LEU A 106 -14.44 17.82 25.67
C LEU A 106 -14.65 19.34 25.63
N LEU A 107 -13.60 20.10 25.31
CA LEU A 107 -13.63 21.57 25.25
C LEU A 107 -14.75 22.13 24.34
N ASN A 108 -15.19 21.36 23.36
CA ASN A 108 -16.30 21.66 22.46
C ASN A 108 -17.70 21.37 23.08
N GLY A 109 -17.75 20.91 24.32
CA GLY A 109 -19.00 20.56 25.03
C GLY A 109 -19.51 19.14 24.75
N THR A 110 -18.87 18.36 23.91
CA THR A 110 -19.22 16.96 23.64
C THR A 110 -18.90 16.11 24.88
N PRO A 111 -19.77 15.19 25.32
CA PRO A 111 -19.48 14.27 26.41
C PRO A 111 -18.24 13.43 26.07
N LEU A 112 -17.33 13.28 27.03
CA LEU A 112 -16.18 12.40 26.89
C LEU A 112 -16.66 10.96 26.88
N THR A 113 -16.63 10.33 25.74
CA THR A 113 -16.96 8.92 25.57
C THR A 113 -15.85 8.22 24.82
N TYR A 114 -15.49 7.03 25.30
CA TYR A 114 -14.59 6.16 24.56
C TYR A 114 -15.41 5.36 23.54
N PRO A 115 -15.07 5.38 22.24
CA PRO A 115 -15.75 4.57 21.24
C PRO A 115 -15.65 3.07 21.57
N ASP A 116 -16.67 2.30 21.23
CA ASP A 116 -16.64 0.83 21.45
C ASP A 116 -15.57 0.13 20.58
N THR A 117 -15.29 0.71 19.43
CA THR A 117 -14.30 0.18 18.47
C THR A 117 -13.49 1.30 17.84
N LEU A 118 -12.24 1.01 17.52
CA LEU A 118 -11.37 1.85 16.70
C LEU A 118 -10.83 1.03 15.53
N GLU A 119 -10.58 1.66 14.41
CA GLU A 119 -9.94 1.03 13.26
C GLU A 119 -8.44 1.27 13.31
N LEU A 120 -7.66 0.19 13.19
CA LEU A 120 -6.21 0.22 13.06
C LEU A 120 -5.82 -0.29 11.68
N SER A 121 -5.24 0.58 10.87
CA SER A 121 -4.60 0.20 9.61
C SER A 121 -3.09 0.19 9.76
N ILE A 122 -2.47 -0.92 9.36
CA ILE A 122 -1.03 -1.16 9.39
C ILE A 122 -0.59 -1.38 7.94
N SER A 123 -0.02 -0.38 7.30
CA SER A 123 0.38 -0.45 5.90
C SER A 123 1.89 -0.55 5.76
N HIS A 124 2.34 -1.57 5.04
CA HIS A 124 3.76 -1.77 4.76
C HIS A 124 4.25 -0.79 3.68
N ALA A 125 5.44 -0.22 3.85
CA ALA A 125 5.94 0.83 2.97
C ALA A 125 6.07 0.43 1.48
N THR A 126 6.21 -0.86 1.17
CA THR A 126 6.50 -1.35 -0.20
C THR A 126 5.75 -2.61 -0.61
N ASP A 127 4.99 -3.25 0.30
CA ASP A 127 4.34 -4.53 0.02
C ASP A 127 2.92 -4.56 0.59
N ILE A 128 1.94 -4.34 -0.27
CA ILE A 128 0.52 -4.32 0.08
C ILE A 128 0.01 -5.67 0.65
N LYS A 129 0.70 -6.79 0.36
CA LYS A 129 0.33 -8.10 0.91
C LYS A 129 0.55 -8.20 2.41
N LYS A 130 1.37 -7.32 2.96
CA LYS A 130 1.67 -7.21 4.39
C LYS A 130 0.80 -6.20 5.11
N ASP A 131 -0.09 -5.51 4.40
CA ASP A 131 -1.06 -4.60 5.01
C ASP A 131 -2.05 -5.40 5.85
N ARG A 132 -2.43 -4.82 6.98
CA ARG A 132 -3.38 -5.39 7.93
C ARG A 132 -4.32 -4.30 8.41
N ASP A 133 -5.62 -4.58 8.32
CA ASP A 133 -6.67 -3.76 8.92
C ASP A 133 -7.29 -4.55 10.06
N VAL A 134 -7.30 -3.95 11.24
CA VAL A 134 -7.70 -4.61 12.48
C VAL A 134 -8.64 -3.70 13.26
N VAL A 135 -9.70 -4.28 13.82
CA VAL A 135 -10.60 -3.56 14.70
C VAL A 135 -10.14 -3.72 16.15
N LEU A 136 -9.77 -2.61 16.77
CA LEU A 136 -9.45 -2.51 18.18
C LEU A 136 -10.75 -2.43 18.98
N LYS A 137 -10.96 -3.35 19.91
CA LYS A 137 -12.17 -3.39 20.78
C LYS A 137 -11.87 -2.74 22.11
N HIS A 138 -12.78 -1.89 22.55
CA HIS A 138 -12.74 -1.30 23.89
C HIS A 138 -12.82 -2.39 24.97
N VAL A 139 -11.95 -2.33 25.94
CA VAL A 139 -11.91 -3.31 27.05
C VAL A 139 -12.35 -2.66 28.35
N GLU A 140 -11.63 -1.62 28.78
CA GLU A 140 -11.88 -0.93 30.03
C GLU A 140 -11.19 0.46 30.02
N GLY A 141 -11.83 1.49 30.55
CA GLY A 141 -11.27 2.83 30.66
C GLY A 141 -10.83 3.39 29.30
N ASN A 142 -9.55 3.62 29.12
CA ASN A 142 -8.95 4.12 27.89
C ASN A 142 -8.24 3.05 27.05
N ARG A 143 -8.44 1.78 27.40
CA ARG A 143 -7.72 0.64 26.84
C ARG A 143 -8.53 -0.08 25.76
N TYR A 144 -7.88 -0.34 24.64
CA TYR A 144 -8.36 -1.13 23.52
C TYR A 144 -7.44 -2.33 23.28
N SER A 145 -7.99 -3.42 22.77
CA SER A 145 -7.19 -4.59 22.41
C SER A 145 -7.60 -5.20 21.08
N ALA A 146 -6.63 -5.77 20.40
CA ALA A 146 -6.82 -6.59 19.20
C ALA A 146 -5.70 -7.61 19.09
N GLN A 147 -5.80 -8.48 18.10
CA GLN A 147 -4.77 -9.45 17.75
C GLN A 147 -4.40 -9.27 16.28
N VAL A 148 -3.10 -9.22 15.98
CA VAL A 148 -2.58 -9.11 14.62
C VAL A 148 -1.31 -9.93 14.49
N ASP A 149 -1.15 -10.56 13.35
CA ASP A 149 0.10 -11.22 12.97
C ASP A 149 0.95 -10.25 12.15
N ILE A 150 2.10 -9.86 12.70
CA ILE A 150 3.07 -8.96 12.08
C ILE A 150 4.29 -9.79 11.66
N ASP A 151 4.76 -9.55 10.45
CA ASP A 151 5.99 -10.18 9.93
C ASP A 151 7.17 -9.95 10.90
N PRO A 152 7.89 -10.99 11.31
CA PRO A 152 9.05 -10.86 12.21
C PRO A 152 10.22 -10.08 11.58
N VAL A 153 10.22 -9.89 10.26
CA VAL A 153 11.23 -9.12 9.55
C VAL A 153 11.01 -7.63 9.75
N LYS A 154 12.00 -6.94 10.32
CA LYS A 154 11.92 -5.48 10.54
C LYS A 154 11.72 -4.73 9.24
N ALA A 155 10.61 -4.02 9.15
CA ALA A 155 10.25 -3.18 8.02
C ALA A 155 9.58 -1.88 8.48
N LYS A 156 9.49 -0.91 7.57
CA LYS A 156 8.81 0.35 7.82
C LYS A 156 7.31 0.17 7.54
N TYR A 157 6.50 0.57 8.53
CA TYR A 157 5.04 0.56 8.44
C TYR A 157 4.48 1.94 8.72
N TYR A 158 3.39 2.27 8.06
CA TYR A 158 2.53 3.40 8.35
C TYR A 158 1.37 2.89 9.20
N LEU A 159 1.24 3.43 10.39
CA LEU A 159 0.21 3.06 11.35
C LEU A 159 -0.83 4.16 11.39
N GLN A 160 -2.08 3.81 11.27
CA GLN A 160 -3.19 4.74 11.36
C GLN A 160 -4.24 4.19 12.31
N VAL A 161 -4.62 4.97 13.31
CA VAL A 161 -5.75 4.68 14.20
C VAL A 161 -6.82 5.71 13.95
N SER A 162 -8.04 5.28 13.72
CA SER A 162 -9.16 6.15 13.42
C SER A 162 -10.43 5.75 14.17
N ASN A 163 -11.27 6.74 14.42
CA ASN A 163 -12.63 6.56 14.89
C ASN A 163 -13.60 6.87 13.75
N ASP A 164 -14.38 5.89 13.33
CA ASP A 164 -15.42 6.06 12.29
C ASP A 164 -16.79 6.45 12.92
N GLY A 165 -16.75 7.41 13.84
CA GLY A 165 -17.92 7.87 14.57
C GLY A 165 -18.31 9.32 14.25
N LYS A 166 -19.17 9.91 15.13
CA LYS A 166 -19.55 11.33 15.05
C LYS A 166 -18.36 12.28 15.21
N ASP A 167 -17.38 11.87 16.01
CA ASP A 167 -16.12 12.58 16.22
C ASP A 167 -15.03 11.85 15.44
N ASP A 168 -15.09 12.01 14.13
CA ASP A 168 -14.21 11.33 13.17
C ASP A 168 -12.80 11.93 13.23
N TRP A 169 -11.98 11.39 14.12
CA TRP A 169 -10.57 11.74 14.26
C TRP A 169 -9.64 10.64 13.75
N ARG A 170 -8.41 11.01 13.44
CA ARG A 170 -7.37 10.11 12.94
C ARG A 170 -6.02 10.45 13.56
N MET A 171 -5.32 9.44 14.06
CA MET A 171 -3.92 9.51 14.46
C MET A 171 -3.06 8.67 13.54
N GLN A 172 -1.88 9.14 13.21
CA GLN A 172 -0.95 8.42 12.34
C GLN A 172 0.48 8.53 12.85
N ASP A 173 1.23 7.46 12.71
CA ASP A 173 2.67 7.43 12.98
C ASP A 173 3.39 6.47 12.03
N VAL A 174 4.69 6.63 11.94
CA VAL A 174 5.55 5.81 11.09
C VAL A 174 6.57 5.09 11.94
N ALA A 175 6.44 3.78 12.03
CA ALA A 175 7.30 2.95 12.86
C ALA A 175 7.99 1.81 12.08
N LYS A 176 9.12 1.36 12.59
CA LYS A 176 9.73 0.10 12.15
C LYS A 176 9.23 -1.01 13.06
N LEU A 177 8.41 -1.92 12.52
CA LEU A 177 7.92 -3.10 13.23
C LEU A 177 8.75 -4.34 12.85
N PRO A 178 8.87 -5.36 13.75
CA PRO A 178 8.30 -5.40 15.10
C PRO A 178 9.02 -4.47 16.10
N ARG A 179 8.22 -3.83 16.95
CA ARG A 179 8.65 -2.96 18.03
C ARG A 179 7.67 -3.07 19.19
N SER A 180 8.16 -3.04 20.42
CA SER A 180 7.29 -3.24 21.59
C SER A 180 6.34 -2.07 21.87
N LYS A 181 6.67 -0.85 21.46
CA LYS A 181 5.89 0.36 21.76
C LYS A 181 5.98 1.39 20.65
N VAL A 182 4.82 1.99 20.31
CA VAL A 182 4.68 3.11 19.37
C VAL A 182 3.80 4.16 20.03
N SER A 183 4.18 5.43 19.90
CA SER A 183 3.41 6.58 20.40
C SER A 183 2.82 7.33 19.23
N PHE A 184 1.58 7.77 19.38
CA PHE A 184 0.87 8.59 18.40
C PHE A 184 0.65 9.97 19.02
N ASP A 185 1.19 10.99 18.39
CA ASP A 185 1.07 12.37 18.82
C ASP A 185 0.34 13.20 17.75
N PRO A 186 -0.37 14.27 18.12
CA PRO A 186 -1.00 15.17 17.16
C PRO A 186 0.03 15.73 16.18
N LEU A 187 -0.34 15.89 14.93
CA LEU A 187 0.57 16.38 13.89
C LEU A 187 0.98 17.84 14.17
N PRO A 188 2.28 18.15 14.28
CA PRO A 188 2.77 19.49 14.63
C PRO A 188 2.48 20.53 13.54
N VAL A 189 2.09 20.13 12.34
CA VAL A 189 1.76 21.03 11.22
C VAL A 189 0.60 21.95 11.56
N PHE A 190 -0.27 21.61 12.51
CA PHE A 190 -1.36 22.43 12.99
C PHE A 190 -0.99 23.35 14.17
N ALA A 191 0.20 23.22 14.73
CA ALA A 191 0.73 24.16 15.71
C ALA A 191 0.82 25.55 15.05
N LYS A 192 0.07 26.53 15.57
CA LYS A 192 0.14 27.90 15.06
C LYS A 192 1.57 28.42 15.22
N SER A 193 2.18 28.83 14.09
CA SER A 193 3.34 29.71 14.06
C SER A 193 2.96 31.10 14.58
#